data_d2d0f6415af69dcde3c7d05a57dc911c
#
_entry.id   d2d0f6415af69dcde3c7d05a57dc911c
#
_cell.length_a   1.000
_cell.length_b   1.000
_cell.length_c   1.000
_cell.angle_alpha   90.00
_cell.angle_beta   90.00
_cell.angle_gamma   90.00
#
_symmetry.space_group_name_H-M   'P 1'
#
loop_
_entity.id
_entity.type
_entity.pdbx_description
1 polymer ?
#
loop_
_entity_poly.entity_id
_entity_poly.type
_entity_poly.pdbx_seq_one_letter_code
_entity_poly.pdbx_strand_id
1 'polypeptide(L)'
;MRSGALTATLVLLLLGPSVQDRSAPQAAPQASTAQRAATIRAEFLRLIDRPRVPLAPEVTERPGASQEHFTFASEAGERVPGIAVRPAASGRRATVIVLHGTGDSKEGMLPLLTALANRGFLAVSIDGRYHGERATRSGGYTNAIAAAYRTGKGHPFLYDTVWDVLRLVDYLATRADSDPARIGLIGISKGGMETYLASAVDPRIAVAVPVLGAQSFRWALDHDAWQWRVGSISPAVEAAARDAGLTSVDAAFVRKFYDRVVPGIYGDFDGPSMLPLIAPRPLLVINGDQDDLTPLPGVQECARAAEQAYRLANAQEKFQLLVQRDAGHEFTADAQRASLDWLVKWLKP
;
A
#
# COMPACT_ATOMS: atom_id res chain seq x y z
N MET A 1 -8.86 96.09 -41.10
CA MET A 1 -10.18 95.67 -41.58
C MET A 1 -10.46 94.29 -41.21
N ARG A 2 -11.60 94.03 -40.57
CA ARG A 2 -12.26 92.77 -40.14
C ARG A 2 -11.66 92.02 -38.93
N SER A 3 -12.28 92.38 -37.87
CA SER A 3 -12.44 91.71 -36.58
C SER A 3 -12.91 90.23 -36.73
N GLY A 4 -12.35 89.35 -36.00
CA GLY A 4 -12.80 87.93 -35.82
C GLY A 4 -12.77 87.57 -34.37
N ALA A 5 -13.96 87.51 -33.78
CA ALA A 5 -14.15 87.19 -32.39
C ALA A 5 -13.89 85.68 -32.16
N LEU A 6 -13.08 85.33 -31.18
CA LEU A 6 -12.95 83.98 -30.67
C LEU A 6 -14.03 83.69 -29.56
N THR A 7 -14.92 82.75 -29.85
CA THR A 7 -15.88 82.24 -28.87
C THR A 7 -15.22 81.07 -28.09
N ALA A 8 -15.03 81.23 -26.82
CA ALA A 8 -14.55 80.15 -25.92
C ALA A 8 -15.71 79.22 -25.54
N THR A 9 -15.63 77.92 -25.91
CA THR A 9 -16.58 76.94 -25.51
C THR A 9 -16.07 76.23 -24.24
N LEU A 10 -16.78 76.40 -23.18
CA LEU A 10 -16.52 75.71 -21.87
C LEU A 10 -16.97 74.26 -21.94
N VAL A 11 -16.04 73.26 -21.88
CA VAL A 11 -16.34 71.84 -21.80
C VAL A 11 -16.39 71.43 -20.35
N LEU A 12 -17.59 71.11 -19.88
CA LEU A 12 -17.85 70.56 -18.55
C LEU A 12 -17.49 69.07 -18.54
N LEU A 13 -16.41 68.65 -17.88
CA LEU A 13 -16.02 67.30 -17.67
C LEU A 13 -16.90 66.76 -16.48
N LEU A 14 -17.85 65.88 -16.81
CA LEU A 14 -18.57 65.07 -15.82
C LEU A 14 -17.67 63.89 -15.40
N LEU A 15 -17.18 63.92 -14.16
CA LEU A 15 -16.54 62.77 -13.49
C LEU A 15 -17.61 61.73 -13.16
N GLY A 16 -17.64 60.64 -13.90
CA GLY A 16 -18.42 59.45 -13.57
C GLY A 16 -17.79 58.67 -12.41
N PRO A 17 -18.60 57.87 -11.66
CA PRO A 17 -18.09 57.13 -10.49
C PRO A 17 -17.10 56.05 -10.90
N SER A 18 -15.96 55.99 -10.19
CA SER A 18 -14.94 54.96 -10.32
C SER A 18 -15.52 53.56 -10.09
N VAL A 19 -15.44 52.71 -11.12
CA VAL A 19 -15.73 51.28 -11.02
C VAL A 19 -14.68 50.69 -10.07
N GLN A 20 -15.08 50.29 -8.88
CA GLN A 20 -14.26 49.48 -7.98
C GLN A 20 -13.98 48.13 -8.66
N ASP A 21 -12.71 47.91 -8.96
CA ASP A 21 -12.16 46.64 -9.42
C ASP A 21 -12.50 45.55 -8.38
N ARG A 22 -13.44 44.70 -8.72
CA ARG A 22 -13.72 43.50 -7.94
C ARG A 22 -12.58 42.54 -8.24
N SER A 23 -11.54 42.55 -7.41
CA SER A 23 -10.50 41.55 -7.39
C SER A 23 -11.18 40.14 -7.34
N ALA A 24 -10.91 39.34 -8.35
CA ALA A 24 -11.31 37.93 -8.39
C ALA A 24 -10.85 37.23 -7.13
N PRO A 25 -11.64 36.27 -6.59
CA PRO A 25 -11.25 35.53 -5.40
C PRO A 25 -9.91 34.85 -5.65
N GLN A 26 -8.91 35.21 -4.86
CA GLN A 26 -7.59 34.58 -4.86
C GLN A 26 -7.78 33.10 -4.59
N ALA A 27 -7.42 32.24 -5.55
CA ALA A 27 -7.46 30.80 -5.36
C ALA A 27 -6.62 30.44 -4.12
N ALA A 28 -7.22 29.66 -3.21
CA ALA A 28 -6.51 29.20 -2.02
C ALA A 28 -5.18 28.56 -2.41
N PRO A 29 -4.08 28.82 -1.70
CA PRO A 29 -2.79 28.26 -2.03
C PRO A 29 -2.89 26.72 -2.03
N GLN A 30 -2.54 26.10 -3.16
CA GLN A 30 -2.47 24.63 -3.27
C GLN A 30 -1.43 24.15 -2.25
N ALA A 31 -1.83 23.18 -1.41
CA ALA A 31 -0.92 22.55 -0.45
C ALA A 31 0.33 22.03 -1.17
N SER A 32 1.51 22.24 -0.59
CA SER A 32 2.75 21.71 -1.14
C SER A 32 2.69 20.20 -1.25
N THR A 33 3.42 19.60 -2.18
CA THR A 33 3.51 18.12 -2.33
C THR A 33 3.84 17.42 -1.00
N ALA A 34 4.73 18.01 -0.20
CA ALA A 34 5.09 17.48 1.11
C ALA A 34 3.90 17.54 2.10
N GLN A 35 3.14 18.64 2.09
CA GLN A 35 1.95 18.77 2.93
C GLN A 35 0.87 17.78 2.56
N ARG A 36 0.61 17.59 1.25
CA ARG A 36 -0.33 16.58 0.76
C ARG A 36 0.10 15.16 1.17
N ALA A 37 1.38 14.82 1.03
CA ALA A 37 1.92 13.53 1.46
C ALA A 37 1.73 13.28 2.96
N ALA A 38 1.97 14.30 3.80
CA ALA A 38 1.74 14.22 5.24
C ALA A 38 0.27 14.02 5.57
N THR A 39 -0.64 14.71 4.87
CA THR A 39 -2.09 14.57 5.04
C THR A 39 -2.54 13.15 4.70
N ILE A 40 -2.15 12.60 3.54
CA ILE A 40 -2.52 11.25 3.11
C ILE A 40 -2.05 10.21 4.15
N ARG A 41 -0.80 10.29 4.62
CA ARG A 41 -0.30 9.41 5.69
C ARG A 41 -1.12 9.49 6.97
N ALA A 42 -1.43 10.70 7.42
CA ALA A 42 -2.18 10.92 8.65
C ALA A 42 -3.62 10.40 8.52
N GLU A 43 -4.26 10.57 7.38
CA GLU A 43 -5.62 10.09 7.12
C GLU A 43 -5.67 8.58 7.04
N PHE A 44 -4.71 7.95 6.34
CA PHE A 44 -4.65 6.49 6.28
C PHE A 44 -4.37 5.89 7.66
N LEU A 45 -3.40 6.43 8.42
CA LEU A 45 -3.13 5.98 9.78
C LEU A 45 -4.35 6.12 10.69
N ARG A 46 -5.10 7.23 10.60
CA ARG A 46 -6.35 7.42 11.37
C ARG A 46 -7.41 6.38 11.01
N LEU A 47 -7.48 5.97 9.74
CA LEU A 47 -8.43 4.96 9.28
C LEU A 47 -8.11 3.57 9.84
N ILE A 48 -6.84 3.20 9.90
CA ILE A 48 -6.41 1.87 10.34
C ILE A 48 -6.06 1.79 11.83
N ASP A 49 -5.90 2.92 12.52
CA ASP A 49 -5.46 2.98 13.93
C ASP A 49 -6.42 2.25 14.86
N ARG A 50 -5.85 1.52 15.80
CA ARG A 50 -6.57 0.78 16.83
C ARG A 50 -5.91 1.00 18.19
N PRO A 51 -6.65 0.87 19.29
CA PRO A 51 -6.06 0.92 20.62
C PRO A 51 -4.89 -0.06 20.75
N ARG A 52 -3.70 0.48 21.07
CA ARG A 52 -2.52 -0.35 21.24
C ARG A 52 -2.61 -1.15 22.51
N VAL A 53 -2.41 -2.46 22.40
CA VAL A 53 -2.30 -3.39 23.52
C VAL A 53 -0.85 -3.83 23.68
N PRO A 54 -0.42 -4.36 24.85
CA PRO A 54 0.87 -5.04 24.99
C PRO A 54 1.02 -6.14 23.94
N LEU A 55 2.18 -6.23 23.31
CA LEU A 55 2.46 -7.23 22.27
C LEU A 55 2.34 -8.67 22.80
N ALA A 56 2.70 -8.90 24.06
CA ALA A 56 2.65 -10.20 24.73
C ALA A 56 3.11 -11.35 23.82
N PRO A 57 4.38 -11.32 23.32
CA PRO A 57 4.85 -12.32 22.37
C PRO A 57 4.98 -13.69 23.04
N GLU A 58 4.60 -14.73 22.29
CA GLU A 58 4.84 -16.13 22.64
C GLU A 58 5.67 -16.72 21.53
N VAL A 59 6.75 -17.42 21.88
CA VAL A 59 7.68 -18.03 20.94
C VAL A 59 7.81 -19.50 21.25
N THR A 60 7.66 -20.34 20.22
CA THR A 60 7.87 -21.77 20.30
C THR A 60 9.05 -22.15 19.41
N GLU A 61 10.17 -22.50 20.02
CA GLU A 61 11.34 -22.97 19.31
C GLU A 61 11.37 -24.50 19.31
N ARG A 62 11.79 -25.08 18.18
CA ARG A 62 12.19 -26.48 18.13
C ARG A 62 13.70 -26.53 18.36
N PRO A 63 14.21 -27.30 19.35
CA PRO A 63 15.63 -27.41 19.60
C PRO A 63 16.41 -27.77 18.33
N GLY A 64 17.43 -26.97 17.99
CA GLY A 64 18.26 -27.16 16.79
C GLY A 64 17.63 -26.71 15.47
N ALA A 65 16.41 -26.15 15.47
CA ALA A 65 15.77 -25.66 14.26
C ALA A 65 16.19 -24.20 13.99
N SER A 66 16.45 -23.89 12.72
CA SER A 66 16.61 -22.51 12.25
C SER A 66 15.29 -21.75 12.18
N GLN A 67 14.16 -22.44 12.37
CA GLN A 67 12.80 -21.92 12.30
C GLN A 67 12.18 -21.86 13.70
N GLU A 68 11.50 -20.78 13.99
CA GLU A 68 10.62 -20.62 15.16
C GLU A 68 9.20 -20.27 14.72
N HIS A 69 8.22 -20.64 15.53
CA HIS A 69 6.86 -20.13 15.48
C HIS A 69 6.70 -19.09 16.59
N PHE A 70 6.05 -17.98 16.29
CA PHE A 70 5.73 -16.96 17.28
C PHE A 70 4.29 -16.45 17.10
N THR A 71 3.76 -15.86 18.18
CA THR A 71 2.53 -15.07 18.10
C THR A 71 2.72 -13.76 18.85
N PHE A 72 1.97 -12.73 18.47
CA PHE A 72 1.89 -11.48 19.22
C PHE A 72 0.48 -10.88 19.13
N ALA A 73 0.12 -10.00 20.05
CA ALA A 73 -1.15 -9.28 20.02
C ALA A 73 -1.02 -8.00 19.18
N SER A 74 -1.84 -7.87 18.12
CA SER A 74 -1.92 -6.64 17.33
C SER A 74 -2.95 -5.67 17.87
N GLU A 75 -4.05 -6.19 18.40
CA GLU A 75 -5.13 -5.46 19.08
C GLU A 75 -5.84 -6.37 20.09
N ALA A 76 -6.80 -5.84 20.83
CA ALA A 76 -7.54 -6.64 21.83
C ALA A 76 -8.28 -7.81 21.16
N GLY A 77 -7.98 -9.03 21.62
CA GLY A 77 -8.57 -10.26 21.08
C GLY A 77 -7.98 -10.76 19.78
N GLU A 78 -7.00 -10.06 19.18
CA GLU A 78 -6.34 -10.45 17.93
C GLU A 78 -4.88 -10.86 18.16
N ARG A 79 -4.61 -12.15 18.01
CA ARG A 79 -3.24 -12.67 17.96
C ARG A 79 -2.83 -12.94 16.51
N VAL A 80 -1.63 -12.55 16.20
CA VAL A 80 -1.01 -12.72 14.87
C VAL A 80 0.01 -13.84 14.95
N PRO A 81 -0.24 -15.00 14.34
CA PRO A 81 0.75 -16.06 14.23
C PRO A 81 1.77 -15.75 13.13
N GLY A 82 3.01 -16.09 13.39
CA GLY A 82 4.12 -15.90 12.47
C GLY A 82 5.17 -16.97 12.58
N ILE A 83 6.01 -17.05 11.56
CA ILE A 83 7.22 -17.87 11.54
C ILE A 83 8.43 -16.97 11.26
N ALA A 84 9.56 -17.32 11.87
CA ALA A 84 10.84 -16.70 11.55
C ALA A 84 11.87 -17.77 11.18
N VAL A 85 12.66 -17.51 10.16
CA VAL A 85 13.79 -18.35 9.75
C VAL A 85 15.07 -17.56 10.00
N ARG A 86 15.94 -18.11 10.86
CA ARG A 86 17.20 -17.48 11.25
C ARG A 86 18.31 -17.84 10.27
N PRO A 87 19.23 -16.92 9.96
CA PRO A 87 20.46 -17.24 9.25
C PRO A 87 21.39 -18.07 10.16
N ALA A 88 22.37 -18.75 9.54
CA ALA A 88 23.34 -19.56 10.28
C ALA A 88 24.22 -18.72 11.24
N ALA A 89 24.50 -17.47 10.88
CA ALA A 89 25.29 -16.56 11.71
C ALA A 89 24.43 -15.96 12.83
N SER A 90 24.98 -15.89 14.06
CA SER A 90 24.33 -15.31 15.22
C SER A 90 24.43 -13.77 15.26
N GLY A 91 23.64 -13.15 16.13
CA GLY A 91 23.66 -11.71 16.38
C GLY A 91 22.54 -10.94 15.69
N ARG A 92 22.55 -9.61 15.85
CA ARG A 92 21.53 -8.71 15.32
C ARG A 92 21.63 -8.59 13.79
N ARG A 93 20.54 -8.83 13.07
CA ARG A 93 20.49 -8.90 11.62
C ARG A 93 19.46 -7.95 11.03
N ALA A 94 19.70 -7.53 9.78
CA ALA A 94 18.65 -6.95 8.98
C ALA A 94 17.51 -7.97 8.83
N THR A 95 16.26 -7.51 8.97
CA THR A 95 15.08 -8.36 8.97
C THR A 95 14.27 -8.13 7.71
N VAL A 96 13.78 -9.20 7.07
CA VAL A 96 12.86 -9.10 5.94
C VAL A 96 11.54 -9.76 6.30
N ILE A 97 10.47 -8.97 6.26
CA ILE A 97 9.09 -9.44 6.39
C ILE A 97 8.61 -9.88 5.01
N VAL A 98 7.98 -11.05 4.93
CA VAL A 98 7.39 -11.61 3.70
C VAL A 98 5.89 -11.77 3.90
N LEU A 99 5.08 -11.16 3.02
CA LEU A 99 3.62 -11.26 3.06
C LEU A 99 3.10 -12.13 1.93
N HIS A 100 2.23 -13.08 2.28
CA HIS A 100 1.60 -14.01 1.35
C HIS A 100 0.44 -13.38 0.57
N GLY A 101 0.05 -14.01 -0.55
CA GLY A 101 -1.12 -13.66 -1.35
C GLY A 101 -2.45 -14.16 -0.77
N THR A 102 -3.55 -13.85 -1.47
CA THR A 102 -4.89 -14.36 -1.13
C THR A 102 -4.92 -15.88 -1.21
N GLY A 103 -5.46 -16.53 -0.18
CA GLY A 103 -5.63 -17.99 -0.13
C GLY A 103 -4.39 -18.76 0.30
N ASP A 104 -3.27 -18.09 0.57
CA ASP A 104 -2.02 -18.68 1.05
C ASP A 104 -1.82 -18.41 2.57
N SER A 105 -0.68 -18.76 3.11
CA SER A 105 -0.31 -18.59 4.51
C SER A 105 1.19 -18.30 4.68
N LYS A 106 1.61 -18.03 5.90
CA LYS A 106 3.04 -17.86 6.23
C LYS A 106 3.89 -19.09 5.87
N GLU A 107 3.30 -20.31 5.91
CA GLU A 107 3.98 -21.54 5.53
C GLU A 107 4.31 -21.59 4.03
N GLY A 108 3.42 -21.07 3.18
CA GLY A 108 3.69 -20.95 1.74
C GLY A 108 4.90 -20.06 1.42
N MET A 109 5.28 -19.19 2.34
CA MET A 109 6.45 -18.31 2.19
C MET A 109 7.76 -18.97 2.61
N LEU A 110 7.77 -20.17 3.18
CA LEU A 110 8.99 -20.86 3.67
C LEU A 110 10.12 -20.95 2.63
N PRO A 111 9.88 -21.23 1.34
CA PRO A 111 10.94 -21.23 0.34
C PRO A 111 11.65 -19.87 0.24
N LEU A 112 10.90 -18.77 0.21
CA LEU A 112 11.45 -17.42 0.13
C LEU A 112 12.13 -17.01 1.45
N LEU A 113 11.54 -17.36 2.61
CA LEU A 113 12.16 -17.14 3.92
C LEU A 113 13.51 -17.86 4.03
N THR A 114 13.59 -19.10 3.57
CA THR A 114 14.84 -19.87 3.54
C THR A 114 15.88 -19.22 2.62
N ALA A 115 15.46 -18.76 1.44
CA ALA A 115 16.35 -18.07 0.51
C ALA A 115 16.90 -16.76 1.09
N LEU A 116 16.09 -16.02 1.85
CA LEU A 116 16.50 -14.80 2.58
C LEU A 116 17.45 -15.13 3.73
N ALA A 117 17.16 -16.14 4.54
CA ALA A 117 18.02 -16.59 5.63
C ALA A 117 19.40 -17.03 5.13
N ASN A 118 19.46 -17.72 3.99
CA ASN A 118 20.71 -18.09 3.31
C ASN A 118 21.51 -16.88 2.80
N ARG A 119 20.86 -15.71 2.67
CA ARG A 119 21.52 -14.42 2.36
C ARG A 119 21.89 -13.61 3.62
N GLY A 120 21.67 -14.17 4.81
CA GLY A 120 22.06 -13.58 6.10
C GLY A 120 20.97 -12.74 6.79
N PHE A 121 19.75 -12.72 6.27
CA PHE A 121 18.62 -12.01 6.88
C PHE A 121 17.92 -12.84 7.97
N LEU A 122 17.41 -12.18 8.99
CA LEU A 122 16.29 -12.73 9.74
C LEU A 122 15.04 -12.60 8.87
N ALA A 123 14.48 -13.72 8.44
CA ALA A 123 13.33 -13.74 7.53
C ALA A 123 12.05 -14.11 8.29
N VAL A 124 11.00 -13.29 8.15
CA VAL A 124 9.78 -13.40 8.96
C VAL A 124 8.54 -13.36 8.07
N SER A 125 7.55 -14.19 8.36
CA SER A 125 6.23 -14.11 7.73
C SER A 125 5.13 -14.25 8.79
N ILE A 126 3.98 -13.64 8.53
CA ILE A 126 2.78 -13.73 9.37
C ILE A 126 1.58 -14.19 8.54
N ASP A 127 0.59 -14.78 9.20
CA ASP A 127 -0.71 -14.99 8.57
C ASP A 127 -1.50 -13.67 8.54
N GLY A 128 -1.90 -13.25 7.36
CA GLY A 128 -2.85 -12.17 7.19
C GLY A 128 -4.21 -12.51 7.81
N ARG A 129 -5.07 -11.50 7.95
CA ARG A 129 -6.43 -11.70 8.52
C ARG A 129 -7.18 -12.77 7.74
N TYR A 130 -7.74 -13.73 8.48
CA TYR A 130 -8.53 -14.86 7.97
C TYR A 130 -7.77 -15.82 7.03
N HIS A 131 -6.44 -15.89 7.16
CA HIS A 131 -5.58 -16.84 6.45
C HIS A 131 -4.79 -17.70 7.42
N GLY A 132 -4.27 -18.84 6.95
CA GLY A 132 -3.45 -19.76 7.75
C GLY A 132 -4.13 -20.17 9.06
N GLU A 133 -3.48 -20.02 10.19
CA GLU A 133 -4.03 -20.33 11.52
C GLU A 133 -5.23 -19.45 11.93
N ARG A 134 -5.47 -18.35 11.21
CA ARG A 134 -6.59 -17.43 11.43
C ARG A 134 -7.77 -17.71 10.50
N ALA A 135 -7.68 -18.69 9.59
CA ALA A 135 -8.64 -18.94 8.50
C ALA A 135 -10.08 -19.24 8.96
N THR A 136 -10.24 -19.91 10.11
CA THR A 136 -11.56 -20.36 10.61
C THR A 136 -12.35 -19.27 11.34
N ARG A 137 -11.72 -18.15 11.64
CA ARG A 137 -12.39 -17.05 12.34
C ARG A 137 -13.50 -16.45 11.47
N SER A 138 -14.65 -16.19 12.07
CA SER A 138 -15.81 -15.56 11.42
C SER A 138 -16.30 -16.23 10.15
N GLY A 139 -16.07 -17.56 10.00
CA GLY A 139 -16.47 -18.30 8.81
C GLY A 139 -15.58 -18.06 7.57
N GLY A 140 -14.35 -17.58 7.79
CA GLY A 140 -13.32 -17.41 6.75
C GLY A 140 -13.34 -16.07 6.07
N TYR A 141 -12.37 -15.88 5.17
CA TYR A 141 -12.05 -14.62 4.53
C TYR A 141 -13.23 -14.03 3.72
N THR A 142 -13.90 -14.85 2.90
CA THR A 142 -15.07 -14.45 2.11
C THR A 142 -16.18 -13.85 2.98
N ASN A 143 -16.53 -14.54 4.07
CA ASN A 143 -17.59 -14.08 4.97
C ASN A 143 -17.18 -12.82 5.73
N ALA A 144 -15.92 -12.67 6.11
CA ALA A 144 -15.42 -11.48 6.77
C ALA A 144 -15.52 -10.25 5.87
N ILE A 145 -15.12 -10.36 4.59
CA ILE A 145 -15.24 -9.28 3.61
C ILE A 145 -16.71 -8.92 3.35
N ALA A 146 -17.57 -9.91 3.16
CA ALA A 146 -19.01 -9.68 2.96
C ALA A 146 -19.65 -9.02 4.20
N ALA A 147 -19.24 -9.41 5.41
CA ALA A 147 -19.69 -8.79 6.66
C ALA A 147 -19.19 -7.33 6.78
N ALA A 148 -17.96 -7.05 6.38
CA ALA A 148 -17.44 -5.68 6.31
C ALA A 148 -18.26 -4.80 5.36
N TYR A 149 -18.65 -5.33 4.19
CA TYR A 149 -19.55 -4.64 3.29
C TYR A 149 -20.91 -4.35 3.94
N ARG A 150 -21.53 -5.34 4.59
CA ARG A 150 -22.85 -5.18 5.24
C ARG A 150 -22.82 -4.15 6.38
N THR A 151 -21.81 -4.25 7.23
CA THR A 151 -21.76 -3.49 8.49
C THR A 151 -21.02 -2.15 8.37
N GLY A 152 -20.15 -2.00 7.38
CA GLY A 152 -19.19 -0.89 7.27
C GLY A 152 -18.13 -0.90 8.38
N LYS A 153 -17.89 -2.06 9.01
CA LYS A 153 -16.92 -2.21 10.11
C LYS A 153 -15.85 -3.23 9.77
N GLY A 154 -14.61 -2.89 10.11
CA GLY A 154 -13.43 -3.68 9.78
C GLY A 154 -13.06 -3.60 8.30
N HIS A 155 -11.81 -3.92 8.00
CA HIS A 155 -11.25 -3.86 6.64
C HIS A 155 -10.40 -5.11 6.36
N PRO A 156 -11.02 -6.32 6.39
CA PRO A 156 -10.30 -7.60 6.36
C PRO A 156 -9.56 -7.85 5.04
N PHE A 157 -9.95 -7.17 3.98
CA PHE A 157 -9.31 -7.35 2.67
C PHE A 157 -7.85 -6.91 2.67
N LEU A 158 -7.53 -5.70 3.19
CA LEU A 158 -6.17 -5.15 3.18
C LEU A 158 -5.79 -4.51 4.52
N TYR A 159 -6.57 -3.53 4.98
CA TYR A 159 -6.12 -2.57 5.98
C TYR A 159 -5.92 -3.18 7.37
N ASP A 160 -6.70 -4.22 7.72
CA ASP A 160 -6.53 -4.92 8.99
C ASP A 160 -5.18 -5.65 9.06
N THR A 161 -4.72 -6.24 7.93
CA THR A 161 -3.38 -6.85 7.85
C THR A 161 -2.28 -5.78 7.82
N VAL A 162 -2.52 -4.61 7.19
CA VAL A 162 -1.56 -3.49 7.26
C VAL A 162 -1.33 -3.07 8.72
N TRP A 163 -2.40 -2.97 9.54
CA TRP A 163 -2.25 -2.75 10.97
C TRP A 163 -1.40 -3.83 11.65
N ASP A 164 -1.67 -5.10 11.37
CA ASP A 164 -0.89 -6.23 11.92
C ASP A 164 0.60 -6.12 11.54
N VAL A 165 0.92 -5.66 10.31
CA VAL A 165 2.31 -5.40 9.86
C VAL A 165 2.97 -4.28 10.68
N LEU A 166 2.26 -3.18 10.95
CA LEU A 166 2.81 -2.11 11.80
C LEU A 166 3.12 -2.62 13.20
N ARG A 167 2.25 -3.48 13.75
CA ARG A 167 2.46 -4.12 15.05
C ARG A 167 3.57 -5.17 15.02
N LEU A 168 3.75 -5.88 13.88
CA LEU A 168 4.91 -6.74 13.67
C LEU A 168 6.22 -5.96 13.71
N VAL A 169 6.27 -4.78 13.08
CA VAL A 169 7.44 -3.89 13.15
C VAL A 169 7.72 -3.47 14.61
N ASP A 170 6.68 -3.19 15.41
CA ASP A 170 6.84 -2.95 16.85
C ASP A 170 7.46 -4.18 17.56
N TYR A 171 6.99 -5.39 17.25
CA TYR A 171 7.52 -6.64 17.83
C TYR A 171 8.99 -6.87 17.41
N LEU A 172 9.29 -6.72 16.12
CA LEU A 172 10.66 -6.90 15.61
C LEU A 172 11.66 -5.94 16.26
N ALA A 173 11.21 -4.72 16.58
CA ALA A 173 12.05 -3.75 17.29
C ALA A 173 12.40 -4.18 18.73
N THR A 174 11.65 -5.09 19.34
CA THR A 174 11.95 -5.64 20.69
C THR A 174 12.84 -6.87 20.67
N ARG A 175 13.05 -7.48 19.50
CA ARG A 175 13.84 -8.72 19.37
C ARG A 175 15.34 -8.42 19.42
N ALA A 176 16.09 -9.26 20.14
CA ALA A 176 17.54 -9.12 20.25
C ALA A 176 18.29 -9.44 18.93
N ASP A 177 17.70 -10.29 18.07
CA ASP A 177 18.27 -10.75 16.80
C ASP A 177 17.84 -9.90 15.59
N SER A 178 16.93 -8.93 15.75
CA SER A 178 16.47 -8.00 14.71
C SER A 178 17.10 -6.62 14.85
N ASP A 179 17.52 -6.03 13.72
CA ASP A 179 17.97 -4.64 13.68
C ASP A 179 16.79 -3.74 13.26
N PRO A 180 16.23 -2.92 14.15
CA PRO A 180 15.07 -2.08 13.87
C PRO A 180 15.33 -0.97 12.83
N ALA A 181 16.58 -0.66 12.53
CA ALA A 181 16.95 0.30 11.48
C ALA A 181 17.04 -0.35 10.08
N ARG A 182 16.99 -1.68 10.00
CA ARG A 182 17.16 -2.44 8.75
C ARG A 182 16.05 -3.47 8.56
N ILE A 183 14.80 -2.99 8.48
CA ILE A 183 13.62 -3.82 8.21
C ILE A 183 13.21 -3.63 6.75
N GLY A 184 13.18 -4.72 5.98
CA GLY A 184 12.60 -4.77 4.63
C GLY A 184 11.24 -5.43 4.64
N LEU A 185 10.44 -5.11 3.64
CA LEU A 185 9.11 -5.69 3.44
C LEU A 185 8.96 -6.10 1.98
N ILE A 186 8.64 -7.36 1.74
CA ILE A 186 8.28 -7.93 0.45
C ILE A 186 6.97 -8.67 0.56
N GLY A 187 6.09 -8.55 -0.42
CA GLY A 187 4.83 -9.28 -0.42
C GLY A 187 4.33 -9.55 -1.82
N ILE A 188 3.55 -10.62 -1.97
CA ILE A 188 3.08 -11.12 -3.26
C ILE A 188 1.58 -10.90 -3.37
N SER A 189 1.09 -10.37 -4.52
CA SER A 189 -0.33 -10.18 -4.80
C SER A 189 -1.01 -9.30 -3.73
N LYS A 190 -1.97 -9.81 -2.96
CA LYS A 190 -2.55 -9.12 -1.79
C LYS A 190 -1.45 -8.64 -0.84
N GLY A 191 -0.45 -9.48 -0.53
CA GLY A 191 0.71 -9.09 0.26
C GLY A 191 1.53 -7.97 -0.37
N GLY A 192 1.58 -7.88 -1.70
CA GLY A 192 2.19 -6.76 -2.43
C GLY A 192 1.43 -5.44 -2.23
N MET A 193 0.09 -5.49 -2.21
CA MET A 193 -0.73 -4.32 -1.86
C MET A 193 -0.48 -3.88 -0.40
N GLU A 194 -0.49 -4.81 0.53
CA GLU A 194 -0.19 -4.56 1.95
C GLU A 194 1.23 -4.01 2.14
N THR A 195 2.19 -4.47 1.31
CA THR A 195 3.58 -4.00 1.33
C THR A 195 3.68 -2.51 1.02
N TYR A 196 3.10 -2.02 -0.07
CA TYR A 196 3.23 -0.60 -0.38
C TYR A 196 2.40 0.27 0.58
N LEU A 197 1.23 -0.19 1.02
CA LEU A 197 0.40 0.53 1.98
C LEU A 197 1.11 0.71 3.34
N ALA A 198 1.66 -0.38 3.90
CA ALA A 198 2.41 -0.32 5.15
C ALA A 198 3.67 0.54 5.01
N SER A 199 4.43 0.35 3.92
CA SER A 199 5.66 1.11 3.68
C SER A 199 5.42 2.61 3.46
N ALA A 200 4.29 2.99 2.87
CA ALA A 200 3.92 4.39 2.68
C ALA A 200 3.75 5.14 4.00
N VAL A 201 3.32 4.46 5.07
CA VAL A 201 2.96 5.09 6.36
C VAL A 201 3.90 4.77 7.52
N ASP A 202 4.69 3.69 7.44
CA ASP A 202 5.69 3.36 8.44
C ASP A 202 7.12 3.60 7.92
N PRO A 203 7.79 4.67 8.34
CA PRO A 203 9.16 4.98 7.90
C PRO A 203 10.22 4.00 8.41
N ARG A 204 9.90 3.13 9.36
CA ARG A 204 10.82 2.09 9.87
C ARG A 204 11.01 0.95 8.87
N ILE A 205 10.11 0.80 7.90
CA ILE A 205 10.29 -0.12 6.77
C ILE A 205 11.27 0.54 5.80
N ALA A 206 12.52 0.11 5.86
CA ALA A 206 13.63 0.73 5.15
C ALA A 206 13.67 0.40 3.66
N VAL A 207 13.15 -0.76 3.23
CA VAL A 207 13.11 -1.20 1.83
C VAL A 207 11.76 -1.87 1.56
N ALA A 208 11.14 -1.56 0.42
CA ALA A 208 9.87 -2.15 0.02
C ALA A 208 9.97 -2.85 -1.34
N VAL A 209 9.35 -4.05 -1.45
CA VAL A 209 9.28 -4.83 -2.69
C VAL A 209 7.85 -5.35 -2.89
N PRO A 210 6.90 -4.52 -3.36
CA PRO A 210 5.58 -5.00 -3.76
C PRO A 210 5.67 -5.80 -5.07
N VAL A 211 5.31 -7.08 -5.00
CA VAL A 211 5.30 -8.03 -6.13
C VAL A 211 3.87 -8.29 -6.54
N LEU A 212 3.51 -8.07 -7.80
CA LEU A 212 2.17 -8.34 -8.38
C LEU A 212 1.03 -7.66 -7.61
N GLY A 213 1.29 -6.50 -6.99
CA GLY A 213 0.34 -5.83 -6.10
C GLY A 213 0.24 -4.32 -6.30
N ALA A 214 1.29 -3.68 -6.84
CA ALA A 214 1.24 -2.25 -7.15
C ALA A 214 0.28 -2.00 -8.32
N GLN A 215 -0.78 -1.23 -8.11
CA GLN A 215 -1.84 -1.03 -9.11
C GLN A 215 -2.63 0.25 -8.86
N SER A 216 -3.27 0.76 -9.92
CA SER A 216 -4.29 1.80 -9.81
C SER A 216 -5.68 1.16 -9.88
N PHE A 217 -6.40 1.20 -8.76
CA PHE A 217 -7.80 0.77 -8.70
C PHE A 217 -8.69 1.70 -9.55
N ARG A 218 -8.37 3.00 -9.56
CA ARG A 218 -9.07 3.98 -10.40
C ARG A 218 -8.91 3.64 -11.87
N TRP A 219 -7.67 3.37 -12.32
CA TRP A 219 -7.42 3.01 -13.70
C TRP A 219 -8.29 1.81 -14.14
N ALA A 220 -8.35 0.79 -13.30
CA ALA A 220 -9.13 -0.42 -13.61
C ALA A 220 -10.63 -0.13 -13.76
N LEU A 221 -11.21 0.77 -12.95
CA LEU A 221 -12.60 1.19 -13.10
C LEU A 221 -12.82 2.04 -14.34
N ASP A 222 -11.92 2.98 -14.62
CA ASP A 222 -12.07 3.93 -15.72
C ASP A 222 -11.84 3.26 -17.09
N HIS A 223 -11.24 2.04 -17.12
CA HIS A 223 -10.93 1.29 -18.34
C HIS A 223 -11.67 -0.06 -18.43
N ASP A 224 -12.77 -0.22 -17.70
CA ASP A 224 -13.61 -1.43 -17.68
C ASP A 224 -12.83 -2.74 -17.36
N ALA A 225 -11.78 -2.62 -16.55
CA ALA A 225 -10.95 -3.73 -16.06
C ALA A 225 -11.25 -4.09 -14.60
N TRP A 226 -12.43 -3.71 -14.10
CA TRP A 226 -12.83 -3.91 -12.72
C TRP A 226 -12.98 -5.39 -12.33
N GLN A 227 -13.30 -6.26 -13.30
CA GLN A 227 -13.45 -7.70 -13.09
C GLN A 227 -12.20 -8.32 -12.48
N TRP A 228 -11.03 -7.88 -12.94
CA TRP A 228 -9.74 -8.35 -12.46
C TRP A 228 -9.45 -7.87 -11.03
N ARG A 229 -9.98 -6.68 -10.66
CA ARG A 229 -9.81 -6.15 -9.30
C ARG A 229 -10.54 -6.98 -8.24
N VAL A 230 -11.64 -7.62 -8.60
CA VAL A 230 -12.41 -8.47 -7.69
C VAL A 230 -12.09 -9.95 -7.83
N GLY A 231 -11.26 -10.36 -8.80
CA GLY A 231 -11.02 -11.76 -9.15
C GLY A 231 -10.64 -12.64 -7.96
N SER A 232 -9.72 -12.19 -7.11
CA SER A 232 -9.28 -12.95 -5.92
C SER A 232 -10.28 -12.94 -4.75
N ILE A 233 -11.34 -12.11 -4.80
CA ILE A 233 -12.37 -11.98 -3.76
C ILE A 233 -13.79 -12.05 -4.32
N SER A 234 -13.95 -12.55 -5.56
CA SER A 234 -15.26 -12.62 -6.25
C SER A 234 -16.37 -13.26 -5.42
N PRO A 235 -16.14 -14.33 -4.62
CA PRO A 235 -17.19 -14.90 -3.79
C PRO A 235 -17.76 -13.92 -2.75
N ALA A 236 -16.90 -13.04 -2.19
CA ALA A 236 -17.34 -12.02 -1.24
C ALA A 236 -18.11 -10.89 -1.92
N VAL A 237 -17.67 -10.46 -3.13
CA VAL A 237 -18.33 -9.44 -3.93
C VAL A 237 -19.71 -9.91 -4.39
N GLU A 238 -19.82 -11.16 -4.86
CA GLU A 238 -21.08 -11.77 -5.25
C GLU A 238 -22.04 -11.94 -4.06
N ALA A 239 -21.54 -12.35 -2.90
CA ALA A 239 -22.34 -12.41 -1.68
C ALA A 239 -22.88 -11.01 -1.30
N ALA A 240 -22.05 -9.98 -1.37
CA ALA A 240 -22.44 -8.61 -1.11
C ALA A 240 -23.46 -8.08 -2.14
N ALA A 241 -23.32 -8.45 -3.42
CA ALA A 241 -24.27 -8.10 -4.47
C ALA A 241 -25.64 -8.74 -4.23
N ARG A 242 -25.68 -10.04 -3.89
CA ARG A 242 -26.92 -10.72 -3.50
C ARG A 242 -27.60 -10.08 -2.31
N ASP A 243 -26.84 -9.73 -1.28
CA ASP A 243 -27.35 -9.02 -0.09
C ASP A 243 -27.93 -7.63 -0.46
N ALA A 244 -27.39 -6.99 -1.50
CA ALA A 244 -27.91 -5.74 -2.05
C ALA A 244 -29.08 -5.90 -3.01
N GLY A 245 -29.57 -7.14 -3.23
CA GLY A 245 -30.67 -7.44 -4.16
C GLY A 245 -30.29 -7.38 -5.65
N LEU A 246 -29.01 -7.46 -5.98
CA LEU A 246 -28.52 -7.43 -7.36
C LEU A 246 -28.39 -8.85 -7.91
N THR A 247 -28.71 -9.00 -9.20
CA THR A 247 -28.56 -10.27 -9.94
C THR A 247 -27.23 -10.41 -10.65
N SER A 248 -26.49 -9.32 -10.80
CA SER A 248 -25.16 -9.28 -11.42
C SER A 248 -24.29 -8.20 -10.79
N VAL A 249 -22.98 -8.37 -10.90
CA VAL A 249 -21.97 -7.39 -10.47
C VAL A 249 -21.59 -6.53 -11.68
N ASP A 250 -21.51 -5.22 -11.46
CA ASP A 250 -21.04 -4.24 -12.45
C ASP A 250 -20.00 -3.28 -11.82
N ALA A 251 -19.42 -2.41 -12.65
CA ALA A 251 -18.43 -1.43 -12.21
C ALA A 251 -18.96 -0.48 -11.11
N ALA A 252 -20.23 -0.10 -11.18
CA ALA A 252 -20.85 0.80 -10.22
C ALA A 252 -20.99 0.13 -8.85
N PHE A 253 -21.37 -1.16 -8.83
CA PHE A 253 -21.41 -1.95 -7.60
C PHE A 253 -20.01 -2.19 -7.04
N VAL A 254 -19.01 -2.52 -7.89
CA VAL A 254 -17.63 -2.72 -7.46
C VAL A 254 -17.07 -1.46 -6.82
N ARG A 255 -17.32 -0.27 -7.40
CA ARG A 255 -16.94 1.00 -6.75
C ARG A 255 -17.55 1.12 -5.36
N LYS A 256 -18.88 0.96 -5.24
CA LYS A 256 -19.58 1.04 -3.95
C LYS A 256 -19.08 0.00 -2.95
N PHE A 257 -18.75 -1.22 -3.43
CA PHE A 257 -18.21 -2.28 -2.61
C PHE A 257 -16.86 -1.86 -1.99
N TYR A 258 -15.93 -1.38 -2.82
CA TYR A 258 -14.61 -0.98 -2.35
C TYR A 258 -14.65 0.28 -1.48
N ASP A 259 -15.50 1.27 -1.78
CA ASP A 259 -15.68 2.45 -0.92
C ASP A 259 -16.07 2.06 0.51
N ARG A 260 -16.71 0.90 0.69
CA ARG A 260 -17.16 0.40 1.98
C ARG A 260 -16.17 -0.56 2.64
N VAL A 261 -15.50 -1.42 1.86
CA VAL A 261 -14.58 -2.46 2.35
C VAL A 261 -13.15 -1.94 2.51
N VAL A 262 -12.70 -1.07 1.61
CA VAL A 262 -11.37 -0.42 1.62
C VAL A 262 -11.51 1.06 1.25
N PRO A 263 -12.12 1.87 2.14
CA PRO A 263 -12.42 3.26 1.85
C PRO A 263 -11.18 4.04 1.44
N GLY A 264 -11.33 4.90 0.42
CA GLY A 264 -10.24 5.72 -0.11
C GLY A 264 -9.34 5.06 -1.14
N ILE A 265 -9.55 3.76 -1.46
CA ILE A 265 -8.69 2.99 -2.39
C ILE A 265 -8.75 3.53 -3.84
N TYR A 266 -9.80 4.22 -4.23
CA TYR A 266 -9.90 4.89 -5.54
C TYR A 266 -9.41 6.34 -5.55
N GLY A 267 -8.89 6.81 -4.43
CA GLY A 267 -8.49 8.20 -4.21
C GLY A 267 -7.09 8.32 -3.61
N ASP A 268 -7.05 8.86 -2.43
CA ASP A 268 -5.79 9.17 -1.74
C ASP A 268 -5.03 7.92 -1.26
N PHE A 269 -5.68 6.74 -1.23
CA PHE A 269 -5.03 5.48 -0.85
C PHE A 269 -4.82 4.52 -2.04
N ASP A 270 -5.03 4.99 -3.27
CA ASP A 270 -4.68 4.26 -4.49
C ASP A 270 -3.15 4.21 -4.72
N GLY A 271 -2.71 3.23 -5.50
CA GLY A 271 -1.28 3.05 -5.79
C GLY A 271 -0.54 4.31 -6.25
N PRO A 272 -1.08 5.10 -7.22
CA PRO A 272 -0.45 6.35 -7.66
C PRO A 272 -0.31 7.41 -6.56
N SER A 273 -1.11 7.34 -5.49
CA SER A 273 -1.02 8.24 -4.35
C SER A 273 -0.11 7.72 -3.24
N MET A 274 -0.09 6.40 -3.02
CA MET A 274 0.61 5.78 -1.89
C MET A 274 2.08 5.44 -2.20
N LEU A 275 2.41 4.92 -3.40
CA LEU A 275 3.79 4.57 -3.74
C LEU A 275 4.77 5.76 -3.66
N PRO A 276 4.40 6.98 -4.12
CA PRO A 276 5.25 8.15 -3.95
C PRO A 276 5.66 8.47 -2.51
N LEU A 277 4.82 8.08 -1.53
CA LEU A 277 5.10 8.31 -0.12
C LEU A 277 6.28 7.48 0.42
N ILE A 278 6.72 6.45 -0.30
CA ILE A 278 7.85 5.62 0.11
C ILE A 278 9.18 6.35 -0.14
N ALA A 279 9.24 7.25 -1.13
CA ALA A 279 10.45 8.03 -1.42
C ALA A 279 10.98 8.77 -0.17
N PRO A 280 12.31 8.84 0.01
CA PRO A 280 13.41 8.35 -0.83
C PRO A 280 13.92 6.94 -0.46
N ARG A 281 13.12 6.11 0.25
CA ARG A 281 13.53 4.74 0.63
C ARG A 281 13.49 3.82 -0.59
N PRO A 282 14.38 2.81 -0.69
CA PRO A 282 14.42 1.89 -1.82
C PRO A 282 13.09 1.18 -2.05
N LEU A 283 12.60 1.23 -3.30
CA LEU A 283 11.34 0.63 -3.77
C LEU A 283 11.58 -0.11 -5.08
N LEU A 284 11.32 -1.41 -5.09
CA LEU A 284 11.31 -2.25 -6.30
C LEU A 284 9.88 -2.76 -6.53
N VAL A 285 9.24 -2.28 -7.57
CA VAL A 285 7.92 -2.78 -8.01
C VAL A 285 8.15 -3.90 -9.03
N ILE A 286 7.46 -5.03 -8.86
CA ILE A 286 7.54 -6.18 -9.78
C ILE A 286 6.15 -6.54 -10.28
N ASN A 287 6.00 -6.67 -11.62
CA ASN A 287 4.73 -7.08 -12.23
C ASN A 287 4.97 -7.89 -13.52
N GLY A 288 4.03 -8.76 -13.88
CA GLY A 288 4.01 -9.42 -15.18
C GLY A 288 3.44 -8.52 -16.28
N ASP A 289 3.91 -8.66 -17.51
CA ASP A 289 3.36 -7.91 -18.65
C ASP A 289 2.01 -8.47 -19.14
N GLN A 290 1.69 -9.72 -18.78
CA GLN A 290 0.44 -10.42 -19.09
C GLN A 290 -0.41 -10.66 -17.82
N ASP A 291 -0.19 -9.88 -16.76
CA ASP A 291 -0.92 -10.02 -15.50
C ASP A 291 -2.27 -9.30 -15.58
N ASP A 292 -3.33 -10.07 -15.77
CA ASP A 292 -4.70 -9.57 -15.82
C ASP A 292 -5.17 -9.06 -14.45
N LEU A 293 -4.71 -9.66 -13.34
CA LEU A 293 -5.10 -9.21 -11.99
C LEU A 293 -4.47 -7.85 -11.61
N THR A 294 -3.32 -7.52 -12.21
CA THR A 294 -2.65 -6.22 -12.05
C THR A 294 -2.25 -5.67 -13.42
N PRO A 295 -3.23 -5.18 -14.23
CA PRO A 295 -2.98 -4.73 -15.60
C PRO A 295 -1.84 -3.74 -15.70
N LEU A 296 -0.87 -4.02 -16.58
CA LEU A 296 0.38 -3.26 -16.70
C LEU A 296 0.18 -1.75 -16.88
N PRO A 297 -0.82 -1.23 -17.63
CA PRO A 297 -1.03 0.22 -17.74
C PRO A 297 -1.33 0.90 -16.39
N GLY A 298 -2.11 0.25 -15.52
CA GLY A 298 -2.37 0.74 -14.15
C GLY A 298 -1.12 0.71 -13.26
N VAL A 299 -0.28 -0.32 -13.41
CA VAL A 299 1.04 -0.40 -12.74
C VAL A 299 1.98 0.71 -13.22
N GLN A 300 1.99 0.99 -14.53
CA GLN A 300 2.79 2.08 -15.10
C GLN A 300 2.33 3.46 -14.62
N GLU A 301 1.03 3.65 -14.36
CA GLU A 301 0.54 4.88 -13.74
C GLU A 301 1.14 5.07 -12.34
N CYS A 302 1.13 4.01 -11.52
CA CYS A 302 1.78 3.98 -10.21
C CYS A 302 3.28 4.28 -10.31
N ALA A 303 3.97 3.63 -11.25
CA ALA A 303 5.40 3.79 -11.46
C ALA A 303 5.76 5.24 -11.84
N ARG A 304 5.03 5.85 -12.77
CA ARG A 304 5.25 7.25 -13.16
C ARG A 304 5.11 8.22 -11.98
N ALA A 305 4.11 7.99 -11.14
CA ALA A 305 3.92 8.81 -9.93
C ALA A 305 5.09 8.63 -8.93
N ALA A 306 5.53 7.38 -8.71
CA ALA A 306 6.69 7.10 -7.88
C ALA A 306 7.98 7.71 -8.45
N GLU A 307 8.28 7.50 -9.75
CA GLU A 307 9.45 8.09 -10.42
C GLU A 307 9.54 9.60 -10.24
N GLN A 308 8.40 10.29 -10.33
CA GLN A 308 8.36 11.74 -10.09
C GLN A 308 8.79 12.08 -8.65
N ALA A 309 8.29 11.35 -7.65
CA ALA A 309 8.66 11.58 -6.25
C ALA A 309 10.14 11.30 -6.00
N TYR A 310 10.68 10.21 -6.59
CA TYR A 310 12.10 9.87 -6.45
C TYR A 310 13.01 10.87 -7.17
N ARG A 311 12.60 11.44 -8.32
CA ARG A 311 13.31 12.56 -8.95
C ARG A 311 13.35 13.80 -8.07
N LEU A 312 12.21 14.17 -7.49
CA LEU A 312 12.14 15.33 -6.57
C LEU A 312 12.98 15.14 -5.30
N ALA A 313 13.16 13.88 -4.88
CA ALA A 313 13.98 13.51 -3.73
C ALA A 313 15.48 13.30 -4.07
N ASN A 314 15.90 13.46 -5.34
CA ASN A 314 17.24 13.13 -5.84
C ASN A 314 17.69 11.70 -5.47
N ALA A 315 16.79 10.73 -5.65
CA ALA A 315 16.97 9.33 -5.23
C ALA A 315 16.53 8.33 -6.32
N GLN A 316 16.70 8.68 -7.60
CA GLN A 316 16.20 7.88 -8.74
C GLN A 316 16.74 6.46 -8.72
N GLU A 317 17.96 6.25 -8.27
CA GLU A 317 18.62 4.94 -8.17
C GLU A 317 17.97 4.01 -7.13
N LYS A 318 17.07 4.54 -6.30
CA LYS A 318 16.32 3.80 -5.26
C LYS A 318 14.91 3.39 -5.70
N PHE A 319 14.54 3.70 -6.94
CA PHE A 319 13.28 3.23 -7.52
C PHE A 319 13.52 2.40 -8.78
N GLN A 320 12.80 1.28 -8.88
CA GLN A 320 12.80 0.45 -10.08
C GLN A 320 11.42 -0.19 -10.28
N LEU A 321 10.94 -0.20 -11.53
CA LEU A 321 9.89 -1.10 -11.99
C LEU A 321 10.54 -2.24 -12.78
N LEU A 322 10.40 -3.48 -12.31
CA LEU A 322 10.78 -4.70 -13.01
C LEU A 322 9.53 -5.33 -13.64
N VAL A 323 9.45 -5.30 -14.96
CA VAL A 323 8.40 -5.98 -15.71
C VAL A 323 8.90 -7.35 -16.13
N GLN A 324 8.23 -8.40 -15.64
CA GLN A 324 8.47 -9.79 -16.03
C GLN A 324 7.88 -10.02 -17.42
N ARG A 325 8.68 -10.45 -18.38
CA ARG A 325 8.23 -10.68 -19.76
C ARG A 325 7.54 -12.03 -19.88
N ASP A 326 6.49 -12.07 -20.72
CA ASP A 326 5.69 -13.26 -21.01
C ASP A 326 5.15 -13.92 -19.72
N ALA A 327 4.89 -13.11 -18.70
CA ALA A 327 4.49 -13.56 -17.38
C ALA A 327 3.12 -12.98 -16.98
N GLY A 328 2.23 -13.86 -16.51
CA GLY A 328 0.96 -13.51 -15.90
C GLY A 328 1.12 -13.12 -14.42
N HIS A 329 0.16 -13.56 -13.60
CA HIS A 329 0.18 -13.32 -12.15
C HIS A 329 1.08 -14.32 -11.42
N GLU A 330 2.37 -14.34 -11.77
CA GLU A 330 3.36 -15.25 -11.21
C GLU A 330 4.65 -14.53 -10.77
N PHE A 331 5.28 -15.00 -9.71
CA PHE A 331 6.56 -14.49 -9.24
C PHE A 331 7.68 -15.40 -9.76
N THR A 332 8.20 -15.07 -10.93
CA THR A 332 9.20 -15.88 -11.63
C THR A 332 10.52 -16.00 -10.87
N ALA A 333 11.31 -17.06 -11.17
CA ALA A 333 12.61 -17.28 -10.53
C ALA A 333 13.59 -16.11 -10.76
N ASP A 334 13.53 -15.45 -11.92
CA ASP A 334 14.38 -14.30 -12.23
C ASP A 334 13.99 -13.08 -11.38
N ALA A 335 12.69 -12.82 -11.23
CA ALA A 335 12.20 -11.74 -10.39
C ALA A 335 12.47 -12.03 -8.90
N GLN A 336 12.38 -13.28 -8.46
CA GLN A 336 12.80 -13.68 -7.11
C GLN A 336 14.27 -13.36 -6.87
N ARG A 337 15.17 -13.72 -7.79
CA ARG A 337 16.59 -13.37 -7.68
C ARG A 337 16.81 -11.87 -7.62
N ALA A 338 16.16 -11.12 -8.51
CA ALA A 338 16.27 -9.66 -8.55
C ALA A 338 15.79 -9.02 -7.22
N SER A 339 14.70 -9.53 -6.64
CA SER A 339 14.21 -9.04 -5.34
C SER A 339 15.17 -9.32 -4.19
N LEU A 340 15.77 -10.51 -4.17
CA LEU A 340 16.79 -10.87 -3.17
C LEU A 340 18.04 -9.96 -3.30
N ASP A 341 18.51 -9.73 -4.54
CA ASP A 341 19.67 -8.87 -4.79
C ASP A 341 19.39 -7.40 -4.44
N TRP A 342 18.15 -6.92 -4.68
CA TRP A 342 17.70 -5.60 -4.24
C TRP A 342 17.73 -5.45 -2.72
N LEU A 343 17.19 -6.44 -2.00
CA LEU A 343 17.20 -6.45 -0.53
C LEU A 343 18.64 -6.50 0.02
N VAL A 344 19.50 -7.35 -0.55
CA VAL A 344 20.94 -7.40 -0.18
C VAL A 344 21.61 -6.06 -0.39
N LYS A 345 21.40 -5.43 -1.56
CA LYS A 345 22.01 -4.13 -1.89
C LYS A 345 21.67 -3.04 -0.86
N TRP A 346 20.42 -3.00 -0.44
CA TRP A 346 19.93 -1.86 0.33
C TRP A 346 19.85 -2.10 1.85
N LEU A 347 19.67 -3.33 2.31
CA LEU A 347 19.61 -3.66 3.74
C LEU A 347 20.97 -4.12 4.30
N LYS A 348 21.84 -4.67 3.45
CA LYS A 348 23.19 -5.16 3.85
C LYS A 348 23.08 -6.12 5.04
N PRO A 349 22.71 -7.39 4.83
CA PRO A 349 22.45 -8.39 5.87
C PRO A 349 23.63 -8.67 6.80
#